data_829bfa3a6f45662d3e48f83ef2999454
#
_entry.id   829bfa3a6f45662d3e48f83ef2999454
#
_cell.length_a   1.000
_cell.length_b   1.000
_cell.length_c   1.000
_cell.angle_alpha   90.00
_cell.angle_beta   90.00
_cell.angle_gamma   90.00
#
_symmetry.space_group_name_H-M   'P 1'
#
loop_
_entity.id
_entity.type
_entity.pdbx_description
1 polymer ?
#
loop_
_entity_poly.entity_id
_entity_poly.type
_entity_poly.pdbx_seq_one_letter_code
_entity_poly.pdbx_strand_id
1 'polypeptide(L)'
;MRQKIITAVSIFIYIVVAAAGLCLLNLIPQPNGLFWRLLVGAEKLIAGLFILVICGVLTVELTKGLWKKAESVNVPAKKKEILSKACGHLRDYYGLQEPYIITKCFDAADKKFQKHDVCLFIVGDELRITVDLIHGFLHGERDLGCYAFVKHEITLSKQPCGQQLMLEMKAGENTFLLGYRAKGFIEKNFIGKETD
;
A
#
# COMPACT_ATOMS: atom_id res chain seq x y z
N MET A 1 -4.50 2.63 18.57
CA MET A 1 -4.75 1.86 19.80
C MET A 1 -4.49 0.35 19.63
N ARG A 2 -5.03 -0.33 18.60
CA ARG A 2 -4.82 -1.77 18.37
C ARG A 2 -3.36 -2.22 18.21
N GLN A 3 -2.52 -1.47 17.49
CA GLN A 3 -1.10 -1.82 17.34
C GLN A 3 -0.36 -1.84 18.69
N LYS A 4 -0.63 -0.87 19.57
CA LYS A 4 -0.03 -0.85 20.92
C LYS A 4 -0.43 -2.08 21.75
N ILE A 5 -1.67 -2.54 21.61
CA ILE A 5 -2.16 -3.74 22.30
C ILE A 5 -1.46 -4.99 21.76
N ILE A 6 -1.32 -5.13 20.44
CA ILE A 6 -0.62 -6.29 19.84
C ILE A 6 0.83 -6.31 20.25
N THR A 7 1.51 -5.16 20.25
CA THR A 7 2.90 -5.06 20.75
C THR A 7 2.99 -5.49 22.21
N ALA A 8 2.10 -5.01 23.09
CA ALA A 8 2.08 -5.39 24.49
C ALA A 8 1.84 -6.90 24.68
N VAL A 9 0.91 -7.49 23.93
CA VAL A 9 0.63 -8.93 23.97
C VAL A 9 1.84 -9.73 23.48
N SER A 10 2.51 -9.30 22.40
CA SER A 10 3.71 -9.98 21.90
C SER A 10 4.85 -9.95 22.93
N ILE A 11 5.08 -8.80 23.56
CA ILE A 11 6.09 -8.66 24.63
C ILE A 11 5.75 -9.57 25.81
N PHE A 12 4.49 -9.60 26.23
CA PHE A 12 4.05 -10.44 27.34
C PHE A 12 4.26 -11.92 27.05
N ILE A 13 3.87 -12.41 25.87
CA ILE A 13 4.09 -13.79 25.44
C ILE A 13 5.59 -14.13 25.46
N TYR A 14 6.42 -13.24 24.90
CA TYR A 14 7.88 -13.42 24.90
C TYR A 14 8.44 -13.58 26.32
N ILE A 15 8.04 -12.69 27.24
CA ILE A 15 8.52 -12.71 28.63
C ILE A 15 8.11 -14.02 29.31
N VAL A 16 6.86 -14.45 29.17
CA VAL A 16 6.36 -15.68 29.81
C VAL A 16 7.08 -16.92 29.27
N VAL A 17 7.24 -17.05 27.96
CA VAL A 17 7.90 -18.22 27.36
C VAL A 17 9.40 -18.23 27.67
N ALA A 18 10.07 -17.07 27.64
CA ALA A 18 11.47 -16.95 28.00
C ALA A 18 11.71 -17.27 29.50
N ALA A 19 10.88 -16.78 30.41
CA ALA A 19 10.96 -17.08 31.81
C ALA A 19 10.78 -18.58 32.10
N ALA A 20 9.80 -19.22 31.47
CA ALA A 20 9.58 -20.66 31.58
C ALA A 20 10.80 -21.47 31.09
N GLY A 21 11.38 -21.10 29.96
CA GLY A 21 12.58 -21.76 29.42
C GLY A 21 13.80 -21.61 30.34
N LEU A 22 14.03 -20.41 30.89
CA LEU A 22 15.13 -20.15 31.84
C LEU A 22 14.91 -20.88 33.16
N CYS A 23 13.68 -20.99 33.66
CA CYS A 23 13.36 -21.77 34.84
C CYS A 23 13.71 -23.26 34.62
N LEU A 24 13.41 -23.83 33.46
CA LEU A 24 13.77 -25.21 33.15
C LEU A 24 15.28 -25.45 33.14
N LEU A 25 16.09 -24.48 32.65
CA LEU A 25 17.56 -24.55 32.76
C LEU A 25 18.07 -24.58 34.17
N ASN A 26 17.41 -23.91 35.12
CA ASN A 26 17.82 -23.88 36.52
C ASN A 26 17.54 -25.22 37.26
N LEU A 27 16.66 -26.05 36.73
CA LEU A 27 16.41 -27.39 37.28
C LEU A 27 17.54 -28.38 37.01
N ILE A 28 18.49 -28.05 36.11
CA ILE A 28 19.65 -28.91 35.85
C ILE A 28 20.57 -28.88 37.06
N PRO A 29 20.87 -30.05 37.74
CA PRO A 29 21.67 -30.10 38.95
C PRO A 29 23.11 -29.63 38.69
N GLN A 30 23.68 -28.97 39.67
CA GLN A 30 25.08 -28.52 39.59
C GLN A 30 26.02 -29.64 40.04
N PRO A 31 27.04 -29.97 39.25
CA PRO A 31 28.00 -30.99 39.63
C PRO A 31 28.97 -30.52 40.71
N ASN A 32 29.56 -31.49 41.44
CA ASN A 32 30.60 -31.23 42.41
C ASN A 32 31.95 -31.02 41.70
N GLY A 33 32.70 -29.98 42.07
CA GLY A 33 33.99 -29.62 41.50
C GLY A 33 33.99 -28.32 40.69
N LEU A 34 35.03 -27.49 40.91
CA LEU A 34 35.10 -26.14 40.30
C LEU A 34 35.09 -26.17 38.80
N PHE A 35 35.88 -27.05 38.18
CA PHE A 35 35.97 -27.19 36.75
C PHE A 35 34.63 -27.57 36.10
N TRP A 36 33.95 -28.54 36.63
CA TRP A 36 32.65 -29.00 36.16
C TRP A 36 31.55 -27.95 36.35
N ARG A 37 31.60 -27.15 37.42
CA ARG A 37 30.69 -26.02 37.62
C ARG A 37 30.85 -24.93 36.57
N LEU A 38 32.10 -24.60 36.17
CA LEU A 38 32.37 -23.63 35.12
C LEU A 38 31.89 -24.12 33.77
N LEU A 39 32.12 -25.40 33.46
CA LEU A 39 31.71 -26.00 32.20
C LEU A 39 30.19 -26.04 32.04
N VAL A 40 29.47 -26.53 33.06
CA VAL A 40 28.00 -26.55 33.09
C VAL A 40 27.43 -25.12 33.11
N GLY A 41 28.12 -24.16 33.74
CA GLY A 41 27.76 -22.75 33.71
C GLY A 41 27.82 -22.16 32.31
N ALA A 42 28.87 -22.47 31.54
CA ALA A 42 29.02 -22.05 30.15
C ALA A 42 27.95 -22.66 29.24
N GLU A 43 27.69 -23.98 29.39
CA GLU A 43 26.61 -24.66 28.66
C GLU A 43 25.24 -24.07 28.95
N LYS A 44 24.91 -23.78 30.22
CA LYS A 44 23.65 -23.13 30.60
C LYS A 44 23.53 -21.74 29.98
N LEU A 45 24.61 -20.97 29.90
CA LEU A 45 24.62 -19.65 29.30
C LEU A 45 24.34 -19.72 27.80
N ILE A 46 25.01 -20.63 27.09
CA ILE A 46 24.79 -20.87 25.68
C ILE A 46 23.35 -21.34 25.41
N ALA A 47 22.88 -22.34 26.20
CA ALA A 47 21.50 -22.84 26.09
C ALA A 47 20.47 -21.73 26.39
N GLY A 48 20.74 -20.86 27.37
CA GLY A 48 19.88 -19.71 27.66
C GLY A 48 19.77 -18.73 26.52
N LEU A 49 20.87 -18.43 25.83
CA LEU A 49 20.86 -17.60 24.62
C LEU A 49 20.05 -18.24 23.50
N PHE A 50 20.21 -19.54 23.25
CA PHE A 50 19.41 -20.27 22.27
C PHE A 50 17.90 -20.23 22.59
N ILE A 51 17.53 -20.43 23.85
CA ILE A 51 16.13 -20.32 24.30
C ILE A 51 15.58 -18.94 24.00
N LEU A 52 16.30 -17.86 24.30
CA LEU A 52 15.84 -16.49 24.03
C LEU A 52 15.61 -16.26 22.53
N VAL A 53 16.50 -16.76 21.66
CA VAL A 53 16.33 -16.65 20.21
C VAL A 53 15.12 -17.45 19.73
N ILE A 54 14.97 -18.70 20.16
CA ILE A 54 13.83 -19.56 19.79
C ILE A 54 12.52 -18.94 20.28
N CYS A 55 12.46 -18.41 21.49
CA CYS A 55 11.30 -17.70 22.04
C CYS A 55 10.95 -16.46 21.20
N GLY A 56 11.95 -15.72 20.73
CA GLY A 56 11.76 -14.59 19.81
C GLY A 56 11.10 -15.02 18.50
N VAL A 57 11.64 -16.05 17.86
CA VAL A 57 11.10 -16.60 16.61
C VAL A 57 9.67 -17.11 16.79
N LEU A 58 9.41 -17.90 17.83
CA LEU A 58 8.08 -18.42 18.14
C LEU A 58 7.07 -17.30 18.40
N THR A 59 7.47 -16.25 19.14
CA THR A 59 6.60 -15.11 19.40
C THR A 59 6.23 -14.38 18.11
N VAL A 60 7.19 -14.17 17.20
CA VAL A 60 6.95 -13.55 15.90
C VAL A 60 5.97 -14.42 15.08
N GLU A 61 6.18 -15.73 15.00
CA GLU A 61 5.28 -16.62 14.26
C GLU A 61 3.87 -16.68 14.85
N LEU A 62 3.72 -16.79 16.17
CA LEU A 62 2.42 -16.79 16.85
C LEU A 62 1.65 -15.48 16.66
N THR A 63 2.36 -14.34 16.65
CA THR A 63 1.74 -13.03 16.52
C THR A 63 1.58 -12.56 15.07
N LYS A 64 2.22 -13.22 14.10
CA LYS A 64 2.21 -12.86 12.67
C LYS A 64 0.79 -12.72 12.09
N GLY A 65 -0.12 -13.62 12.47
CA GLY A 65 -1.53 -13.53 12.09
C GLY A 65 -2.23 -12.29 12.63
N LEU A 66 -1.92 -11.90 13.87
CA LEU A 66 -2.47 -10.70 14.52
C LEU A 66 -1.93 -9.43 13.87
N TRP A 67 -0.64 -9.38 13.54
CA TRP A 67 0.00 -8.27 12.84
C TRP A 67 -0.58 -8.10 11.43
N LYS A 68 -0.67 -9.20 10.66
CA LYS A 68 -1.27 -9.18 9.32
C LYS A 68 -2.72 -8.69 9.32
N LYS A 69 -3.52 -9.12 10.31
CA LYS A 69 -4.90 -8.66 10.48
C LYS A 69 -4.99 -7.19 10.90
N ALA A 70 -4.08 -6.73 11.76
CA ALA A 70 -4.02 -5.31 12.16
C ALA A 70 -3.60 -4.40 11.00
N GLU A 71 -2.65 -4.84 10.20
CA GLU A 71 -2.18 -4.13 9.00
C GLU A 71 -3.29 -4.03 7.94
N SER A 72 -4.00 -5.13 7.67
CA SER A 72 -5.12 -5.14 6.72
C SER A 72 -6.26 -4.20 7.10
N VAL A 73 -6.49 -3.97 8.40
CA VAL A 73 -7.52 -3.03 8.89
C VAL A 73 -7.07 -1.57 8.74
N ASN A 74 -5.78 -1.28 8.86
CA ASN A 74 -5.26 0.09 8.79
C ASN A 74 -4.99 0.56 7.35
N VAL A 75 -4.75 -0.36 6.42
CA VAL A 75 -4.50 -0.04 5.00
C VAL A 75 -5.63 0.79 4.38
N PRO A 76 -6.93 0.45 4.52
CA PRO A 76 -8.00 1.26 3.95
C PRO A 76 -8.07 2.68 4.54
N ALA A 77 -7.89 2.82 5.86
CA ALA A 77 -7.93 4.12 6.52
C ALA A 77 -6.75 5.00 6.10
N LYS A 78 -5.53 4.44 6.07
CA LYS A 78 -4.33 5.13 5.60
C LYS A 78 -4.44 5.51 4.12
N LYS A 79 -4.95 4.61 3.28
CA LYS A 79 -5.20 4.88 1.86
C LYS A 79 -6.19 6.02 1.68
N LYS A 80 -7.27 6.06 2.47
CA LYS A 80 -8.27 7.14 2.45
C LYS A 80 -7.67 8.48 2.87
N GLU A 81 -6.80 8.51 3.89
CA GLU A 81 -6.11 9.74 4.33
C GLU A 81 -5.16 10.26 3.25
N ILE A 82 -4.35 9.37 2.64
CA ILE A 82 -3.43 9.72 1.55
C ILE A 82 -4.24 10.25 0.36
N LEU A 83 -5.32 9.58 -0.02
CA LEU A 83 -6.20 10.01 -1.10
C LEU A 83 -6.82 11.38 -0.82
N SER A 84 -7.26 11.64 0.41
CA SER A 84 -7.81 12.93 0.83
C SER A 84 -6.78 14.06 0.67
N LYS A 85 -5.52 13.83 1.08
CA LYS A 85 -4.43 14.79 0.91
C LYS A 85 -4.09 15.02 -0.56
N ALA A 86 -4.07 13.95 -1.34
CA ALA A 86 -3.82 14.00 -2.77
C ALA A 86 -4.93 14.75 -3.51
N CYS A 87 -6.20 14.51 -3.19
CA CYS A 87 -7.33 15.27 -3.74
C CYS A 87 -7.28 16.75 -3.37
N GLY A 88 -6.82 17.10 -2.15
CA GLY A 88 -6.57 18.48 -1.76
C GLY A 88 -5.54 19.15 -2.67
N HIS A 89 -4.39 18.51 -2.86
CA HIS A 89 -3.34 19.02 -3.75
C HIS A 89 -3.83 19.21 -5.19
N LEU A 90 -4.54 18.22 -5.74
CA LEU A 90 -5.08 18.33 -7.11
C LEU A 90 -6.11 19.44 -7.25
N ARG A 91 -6.91 19.68 -6.21
CA ARG A 91 -7.88 20.78 -6.19
C ARG A 91 -7.16 22.12 -6.25
N ASP A 92 -6.10 22.28 -5.47
CA ASP A 92 -5.35 23.53 -5.38
C ASP A 92 -4.52 23.80 -6.63
N TYR A 93 -3.92 22.76 -7.24
CA TYR A 93 -3.01 22.91 -8.40
C TYR A 93 -3.67 22.75 -9.76
N TYR A 94 -4.63 21.84 -9.88
CA TYR A 94 -5.22 21.45 -11.17
C TYR A 94 -6.72 21.69 -11.25
N GLY A 95 -7.30 22.26 -10.18
CA GLY A 95 -8.74 22.56 -10.15
C GLY A 95 -9.64 21.32 -10.12
N LEU A 96 -9.20 20.24 -9.45
CA LEU A 96 -10.01 19.02 -9.30
C LEU A 96 -11.39 19.36 -8.76
N GLN A 97 -12.42 18.96 -9.51
CA GLN A 97 -13.82 19.09 -9.15
C GLN A 97 -14.50 17.72 -9.22
N GLU A 98 -15.61 17.56 -8.53
CA GLU A 98 -16.48 16.41 -8.71
C GLU A 98 -17.39 16.63 -9.95
N PRO A 99 -17.63 15.58 -10.72
CA PRO A 99 -17.22 14.20 -10.54
C PRO A 99 -15.80 13.92 -11.03
N TYR A 100 -15.11 12.99 -10.36
CA TYR A 100 -13.82 12.46 -10.80
C TYR A 100 -13.79 10.93 -10.67
N ILE A 101 -12.88 10.29 -11.39
CA ILE A 101 -12.65 8.84 -11.28
C ILE A 101 -11.15 8.53 -11.22
N ILE A 102 -10.79 7.58 -10.37
CA ILE A 102 -9.44 7.01 -10.34
C ILE A 102 -9.48 5.65 -11.04
N THR A 103 -8.65 5.50 -12.05
CA THR A 103 -8.55 4.27 -12.84
C THR A 103 -7.09 3.92 -13.11
N LYS A 104 -6.83 2.66 -13.43
CA LYS A 104 -5.49 2.23 -13.80
C LYS A 104 -5.20 2.59 -15.26
N CYS A 105 -4.04 3.20 -15.50
CA CYS A 105 -3.45 3.33 -16.81
C CYS A 105 -2.49 2.15 -17.01
N PHE A 106 -2.77 1.28 -17.97
CA PHE A 106 -1.97 0.09 -18.27
C PHE A 106 -0.82 0.41 -19.20
N ASP A 107 -1.06 1.31 -20.15
CA ASP A 107 -0.07 1.78 -21.11
C ASP A 107 -0.34 3.23 -21.51
N ALA A 108 0.71 3.97 -21.80
CA ALA A 108 0.63 5.33 -22.31
C ALA A 108 1.91 5.69 -23.08
N ALA A 109 1.81 6.64 -24.02
CA ALA A 109 2.96 7.20 -24.73
C ALA A 109 3.93 7.89 -23.76
N ASP A 110 3.43 8.62 -22.79
CA ASP A 110 4.23 9.16 -21.68
C ASP A 110 4.44 8.08 -20.59
N LYS A 111 5.71 7.70 -20.39
CA LYS A 111 6.11 6.69 -19.40
C LYS A 111 5.68 7.01 -17.96
N LYS A 112 5.47 8.29 -17.62
CA LYS A 112 4.98 8.71 -16.30
C LYS A 112 3.57 8.18 -15.99
N PHE A 113 2.76 7.96 -17.01
CA PHE A 113 1.40 7.44 -16.86
C PHE A 113 1.32 5.91 -16.91
N GLN A 114 2.35 5.27 -17.46
CA GLN A 114 2.36 3.83 -17.71
C GLN A 114 2.37 3.03 -16.41
N LYS A 115 1.43 2.09 -16.26
CA LYS A 115 1.25 1.19 -15.11
C LYS A 115 0.89 1.86 -13.78
N HIS A 116 0.54 3.16 -13.80
CA HIS A 116 0.09 3.90 -12.63
C HIS A 116 -1.43 4.05 -12.56
N ASP A 117 -1.94 4.37 -11.37
CA ASP A 117 -3.30 4.82 -11.22
C ASP A 117 -3.37 6.29 -11.66
N VAL A 118 -4.38 6.66 -12.43
CA VAL A 118 -4.59 8.01 -12.92
C VAL A 118 -5.93 8.54 -12.45
N CYS A 119 -6.01 9.86 -12.24
CA CYS A 119 -7.26 10.54 -11.94
C CYS A 119 -7.75 11.27 -13.18
N LEU A 120 -9.00 11.01 -13.55
CA LEU A 120 -9.72 11.70 -14.60
C LEU A 120 -10.76 12.61 -13.95
N PHE A 121 -10.80 13.87 -14.35
CA PHE A 121 -11.77 14.87 -13.89
C PHE A 121 -12.01 15.93 -14.95
N ILE A 122 -13.05 16.73 -14.78
CA ILE A 122 -13.48 17.72 -15.75
C ILE A 122 -13.37 19.09 -15.14
N VAL A 123 -12.78 20.04 -15.87
CA VAL A 123 -12.70 21.45 -15.50
C VAL A 123 -13.18 22.28 -16.70
N GLY A 124 -14.36 22.89 -16.55
CA GLY A 124 -15.01 23.55 -17.68
C GLY A 124 -15.25 22.55 -18.84
N ASP A 125 -14.72 22.86 -20.02
CA ASP A 125 -14.84 22.04 -21.22
C ASP A 125 -13.65 21.10 -21.47
N GLU A 126 -12.78 20.93 -20.46
CA GLU A 126 -11.59 20.11 -20.56
C GLU A 126 -11.69 18.85 -19.72
N LEU A 127 -11.36 17.70 -20.31
CA LEU A 127 -11.06 16.47 -19.58
C LEU A 127 -9.60 16.50 -19.18
N ARG A 128 -9.34 16.46 -17.87
CA ARG A 128 -7.99 16.43 -17.31
C ARG A 128 -7.63 15.05 -16.82
N ILE A 129 -6.38 14.64 -17.06
CA ILE A 129 -5.79 13.40 -16.60
C ILE A 129 -4.49 13.68 -15.86
N THR A 130 -4.39 13.22 -14.62
CA THR A 130 -3.19 13.33 -13.80
C THR A 130 -2.69 11.97 -13.40
N VAL A 131 -1.38 11.84 -13.18
CA VAL A 131 -0.76 10.61 -12.69
C VAL A 131 -1.12 10.37 -11.22
N ASP A 132 -0.98 9.13 -10.82
CA ASP A 132 -1.23 8.54 -9.50
C ASP A 132 -0.90 9.47 -8.34
N LEU A 133 -1.96 9.89 -7.69
CA LEU A 133 -1.96 10.72 -6.50
C LEU A 133 -1.28 10.06 -5.30
N ILE A 134 -1.40 8.75 -5.20
CA ILE A 134 -0.95 8.00 -4.03
C ILE A 134 0.55 7.78 -4.12
N HIS A 135 1.04 7.41 -5.30
CA HIS A 135 2.45 7.09 -5.52
C HIS A 135 3.32 8.34 -5.42
N GLY A 136 2.94 9.43 -6.09
CA GLY A 136 3.65 10.69 -6.02
C GLY A 136 3.74 11.27 -4.61
N PHE A 137 2.68 11.17 -3.82
CA PHE A 137 2.70 11.59 -2.42
C PHE A 137 3.59 10.72 -1.52
N LEU A 138 3.64 9.42 -1.77
CA LEU A 138 4.50 8.50 -1.03
C LEU A 138 5.99 8.72 -1.34
N HIS A 139 6.32 9.10 -2.57
CA HIS A 139 7.69 9.33 -3.02
C HIS A 139 8.12 10.80 -2.99
N GLY A 140 7.26 11.71 -2.52
CA GLY A 140 7.58 13.14 -2.39
C GLY A 140 7.59 13.91 -3.71
N GLU A 141 7.19 13.31 -4.81
CA GLU A 141 6.99 13.98 -6.10
C GLU A 141 5.72 14.82 -6.03
N ARG A 142 5.84 16.14 -6.18
CA ARG A 142 4.72 17.07 -6.03
C ARG A 142 4.05 17.43 -7.34
N ASP A 143 4.75 17.34 -8.44
CA ASP A 143 4.23 17.65 -9.78
C ASP A 143 4.48 16.49 -10.73
N LEU A 144 3.45 15.71 -10.94
CA LEU A 144 3.50 14.50 -11.76
C LEU A 144 3.01 14.76 -13.19
N GLY A 145 2.56 15.98 -13.46
CA GLY A 145 2.01 16.40 -14.74
C GLY A 145 0.50 16.20 -14.84
N CYS A 146 -0.11 17.06 -15.64
CA CYS A 146 -1.52 17.01 -15.97
C CYS A 146 -1.68 17.27 -17.46
N TYR A 147 -2.42 16.41 -18.15
CA TYR A 147 -2.87 16.70 -19.50
C TYR A 147 -4.32 17.19 -19.48
N ALA A 148 -4.64 18.14 -20.34
CA ALA A 148 -5.97 18.68 -20.54
C ALA A 148 -6.34 18.51 -22.02
N PHE A 149 -7.53 17.98 -22.27
CA PHE A 149 -8.01 17.68 -23.62
C PHE A 149 -9.44 18.21 -23.79
N VAL A 150 -9.72 18.79 -24.93
CA VAL A 150 -11.07 19.22 -25.31
C VAL A 150 -11.82 18.07 -26.00
N LYS A 151 -13.16 18.15 -26.02
CA LYS A 151 -14.04 17.07 -26.47
C LYS A 151 -13.71 16.55 -27.87
N HIS A 152 -13.40 17.43 -28.81
CA HIS A 152 -13.12 17.05 -30.20
C HIS A 152 -11.76 16.36 -30.40
N GLU A 153 -10.85 16.45 -29.44
CA GLU A 153 -9.55 15.78 -29.50
C GLU A 153 -9.61 14.33 -29.03
N ILE A 154 -10.72 13.92 -28.37
CA ILE A 154 -10.81 12.63 -27.70
C ILE A 154 -11.55 11.62 -28.56
N THR A 155 -10.88 10.50 -28.80
CA THR A 155 -11.48 9.32 -29.42
C THR A 155 -11.39 8.15 -28.48
N LEU A 156 -12.49 7.45 -28.27
CA LEU A 156 -12.61 6.30 -27.39
C LEU A 156 -12.80 5.02 -28.20
N SER A 157 -11.94 4.04 -27.97
CA SER A 157 -12.08 2.71 -28.58
C SER A 157 -12.00 1.61 -27.51
N LYS A 158 -12.63 0.47 -27.79
CA LYS A 158 -12.54 -0.71 -26.93
C LYS A 158 -11.38 -1.56 -27.40
N GLN A 159 -10.50 -1.92 -26.47
CA GLN A 159 -9.39 -2.80 -26.78
C GLN A 159 -9.43 -4.07 -25.93
N PRO A 160 -9.59 -5.25 -26.53
CA PRO A 160 -9.47 -6.51 -25.79
C PRO A 160 -8.00 -6.75 -25.44
N CYS A 161 -7.71 -6.98 -24.17
CA CYS A 161 -6.39 -7.34 -23.69
C CYS A 161 -6.49 -8.64 -22.86
N GLY A 162 -6.22 -9.77 -23.48
CA GLY A 162 -6.45 -11.08 -22.89
C GLY A 162 -7.94 -11.28 -22.56
N GLN A 163 -8.25 -11.60 -21.29
CA GLN A 163 -9.63 -11.78 -20.81
C GLN A 163 -10.30 -10.47 -20.34
N GLN A 164 -9.60 -9.34 -20.37
CA GLN A 164 -10.11 -8.07 -19.88
C GLN A 164 -10.36 -7.09 -21.03
N LEU A 165 -11.45 -6.33 -20.89
CA LEU A 165 -11.76 -5.25 -21.78
C LEU A 165 -11.14 -3.96 -21.23
N MET A 166 -10.41 -3.24 -22.08
CA MET A 166 -9.78 -1.96 -21.74
C MET A 166 -10.34 -0.84 -22.61
N LEU A 167 -10.16 0.39 -22.14
CA LEU A 167 -10.47 1.59 -22.91
C LEU A 167 -9.18 2.16 -23.48
N GLU A 168 -9.08 2.23 -24.79
CA GLU A 168 -8.08 3.06 -25.44
C GLU A 168 -8.67 4.47 -25.64
N MET A 169 -8.03 5.45 -25.02
CA MET A 169 -8.34 6.87 -25.18
C MET A 169 -7.21 7.51 -25.96
N LYS A 170 -7.52 7.98 -27.16
CA LYS A 170 -6.63 8.82 -27.98
C LYS A 170 -7.05 10.26 -27.79
N ALA A 171 -6.10 11.11 -27.42
CA ALA A 171 -6.34 12.52 -27.15
C ALA A 171 -5.16 13.35 -27.67
N GLY A 172 -5.37 14.06 -28.79
CA GLY A 172 -4.30 14.69 -29.55
C GLY A 172 -3.23 13.67 -29.98
N GLU A 173 -1.98 13.93 -29.63
CA GLU A 173 -0.85 13.01 -29.91
C GLU A 173 -0.69 11.91 -28.85
N ASN A 174 -1.47 11.98 -27.75
CA ASN A 174 -1.35 11.05 -26.64
C ASN A 174 -2.32 9.89 -26.77
N THR A 175 -1.85 8.71 -26.35
CA THR A 175 -2.68 7.51 -26.26
C THR A 175 -2.55 6.93 -24.86
N PHE A 176 -3.70 6.62 -24.24
CA PHE A 176 -3.79 6.03 -22.91
C PHE A 176 -4.62 4.75 -22.97
N LEU A 177 -4.08 3.67 -22.42
CA LEU A 177 -4.82 2.42 -22.23
C LEU A 177 -5.31 2.35 -20.79
N LEU A 178 -6.59 2.63 -20.59
CA LEU A 178 -7.22 2.82 -19.28
C LEU A 178 -8.09 1.63 -18.89
N GLY A 179 -8.35 1.50 -17.59
CA GLY A 179 -9.37 0.59 -17.10
C GLY A 179 -10.75 0.94 -17.69
N TYR A 180 -11.53 -0.08 -18.08
CA TYR A 180 -12.78 0.09 -18.82
C TYR A 180 -13.82 0.97 -18.12
N ARG A 181 -13.75 1.11 -16.79
CA ARG A 181 -14.63 2.00 -16.02
C ARG A 181 -14.52 3.46 -16.44
N ALA A 182 -13.37 3.88 -16.95
CA ALA A 182 -13.16 5.25 -17.45
C ALA A 182 -14.10 5.59 -18.61
N LYS A 183 -14.47 4.60 -19.44
CA LYS A 183 -15.40 4.82 -20.56
C LYS A 183 -16.73 5.40 -20.10
N GLY A 184 -17.39 4.74 -19.15
CA GLY A 184 -18.69 5.20 -18.65
C GLY A 184 -18.61 6.58 -17.98
N PHE A 185 -17.49 6.89 -17.32
CA PHE A 185 -17.26 8.20 -16.75
C PHE A 185 -17.14 9.29 -17.82
N ILE A 186 -16.31 9.07 -18.85
CA ILE A 186 -16.07 10.04 -19.93
C ILE A 186 -17.34 10.23 -20.76
N GLU A 187 -18.01 9.15 -21.14
CA GLU A 187 -19.25 9.23 -21.93
C GLU A 187 -20.37 9.98 -21.17
N LYS A 188 -20.54 9.70 -19.87
CA LYS A 188 -21.60 10.31 -19.07
C LYS A 188 -21.34 11.77 -18.72
N ASN A 189 -20.11 12.10 -18.34
CA ASN A 189 -19.82 13.39 -17.72
C ASN A 189 -19.17 14.39 -18.68
N PHE A 190 -18.57 13.92 -19.76
CA PHE A 190 -17.83 14.76 -20.68
C PHE A 190 -18.45 14.77 -22.09
N ILE A 191 -18.61 13.59 -22.71
CA ILE A 191 -19.11 13.52 -24.10
C ILE A 191 -20.62 13.73 -24.16
N GLY A 192 -21.37 13.16 -23.21
CA GLY A 192 -22.84 13.21 -23.15
C GLY A 192 -23.43 14.51 -22.62
N LYS A 193 -22.64 15.44 -22.11
CA LYS A 193 -23.10 16.80 -21.83
C LYS A 193 -23.19 17.54 -23.16
N GLU A 194 -24.40 17.61 -23.72
CA GLU A 194 -24.73 18.67 -24.68
C GLU A 194 -24.54 20.00 -23.94
N THR A 195 -23.69 20.86 -24.46
CA THR A 195 -23.56 22.25 -24.04
C THR A 195 -24.89 22.93 -24.38
N ASP A 196 -25.76 23.12 -23.36
CA ASP A 196 -26.86 24.08 -23.42
C ASP A 196 -26.31 25.50 -23.54
#